data_ae5dfef5192118257add88465acdd302
#
_entry.id   ae5dfef5192118257add88465acdd302
#
_cell.length_a   1.000
_cell.length_b   1.000
_cell.length_c   1.000
_cell.angle_alpha   90.00
_cell.angle_beta   90.00
_cell.angle_gamma   90.00
#
_symmetry.space_group_name_H-M   'P 1'
#
loop_
_entity.id
_entity.type
_entity.pdbx_description
1 polymer ?
#
loop_
_entity_poly.entity_id
_entity_poly.type
_entity_poly.pdbx_seq_one_letter_code
_entity_poly.pdbx_strand_id
1 'polypeptide(L)'
;MKMNKKEFVRAKVHCSVTPGEAIKMIRQLQNLSQSELADLAGMSQSNISALENDSACLGRERALILAKALHVHPAVLLFPDFELARVV
;
A
#
# COMPACT_ATOMS: atom_id res chain seq x y z
N MET A 1 0.24 -33.70 -8.41
CA MET A 1 -0.66 -33.25 -9.03
C MET A 1 -0.27 -32.19 -9.53
N LYS A 2 -0.74 -31.90 -10.25
CA LYS A 2 -0.47 -30.86 -10.65
C LYS A 2 -1.36 -29.94 -10.14
N MET A 3 -0.90 -29.05 -9.40
CA MET A 3 -1.62 -27.94 -9.11
C MET A 3 -1.94 -27.34 -10.36
N ASN A 4 -3.14 -27.10 -10.61
CA ASN A 4 -3.42 -26.50 -11.85
C ASN A 4 -3.07 -25.05 -11.74
N LYS A 5 -2.90 -24.40 -12.87
CA LYS A 5 -2.48 -23.07 -12.92
C LYS A 5 -3.39 -22.13 -12.25
N LYS A 6 -4.66 -22.38 -12.31
CA LYS A 6 -5.59 -21.53 -11.67
C LYS A 6 -5.40 -21.49 -10.20
N GLU A 7 -5.18 -22.61 -9.57
CA GLU A 7 -5.00 -22.65 -8.15
C GLU A 7 -3.71 -21.99 -7.73
N PHE A 8 -2.69 -22.17 -8.54
CA PHE A 8 -1.43 -21.57 -8.24
C PHE A 8 -1.52 -20.06 -8.30
N VAL A 9 -2.16 -19.56 -9.31
CA VAL A 9 -2.33 -18.14 -9.47
C VAL A 9 -3.14 -17.57 -8.35
N ARG A 10 -4.18 -18.27 -7.97
CA ARG A 10 -5.02 -17.82 -6.90
C ARG A 10 -4.27 -17.76 -5.59
N ALA A 11 -3.40 -18.73 -5.36
CA ALA A 11 -2.62 -18.73 -4.16
C ALA A 11 -1.67 -17.56 -4.13
N LYS A 12 -1.09 -17.20 -5.26
CA LYS A 12 -0.24 -16.06 -5.31
C LYS A 12 -0.99 -14.77 -5.10
N VAL A 13 -2.15 -14.70 -5.67
CA VAL A 13 -2.97 -13.52 -5.53
C VAL A 13 -3.39 -13.35 -4.09
N HIS A 14 -3.51 -14.45 -3.39
CA HIS A 14 -3.92 -14.38 -2.01
C HIS A 14 -2.81 -14.02 -1.05
N CYS A 15 -1.62 -13.86 -1.54
CA CYS A 15 -0.60 -13.27 -0.71
C CYS A 15 -0.97 -11.82 -0.62
N SER A 16 -1.79 -11.50 0.32
CA SER A 16 -2.34 -10.19 0.35
C SER A 16 -1.32 -9.16 0.73
N VAL A 17 -1.44 -8.02 0.13
CA VAL A 17 -0.63 -6.87 0.46
C VAL A 17 -1.50 -5.97 1.30
N THR A 18 -1.06 -5.63 2.49
CA THR A 18 -1.83 -4.76 3.35
C THR A 18 -1.65 -3.32 2.91
N PRO A 19 -2.54 -2.42 3.31
CA PRO A 19 -2.34 -1.01 3.01
C PRO A 19 -1.01 -0.48 3.53
N GLY A 20 -0.59 -0.94 4.70
CA GLY A 20 0.70 -0.51 5.25
C GLY A 20 1.86 -0.95 4.39
N GLU A 21 1.80 -2.18 3.90
CA GLU A 21 2.84 -2.68 3.02
C GLU A 21 2.87 -1.93 1.71
N ALA A 22 1.71 -1.56 1.20
CA ALA A 22 1.64 -0.80 -0.04
C ALA A 22 2.30 0.57 0.14
N ILE A 23 2.04 1.23 1.25
CA ILE A 23 2.66 2.51 1.54
C ILE A 23 4.18 2.36 1.56
N LYS A 24 4.64 1.35 2.27
CA LYS A 24 6.06 1.12 2.41
C LYS A 24 6.72 0.84 1.07
N MET A 25 6.11 -0.02 0.28
CA MET A 25 6.66 -0.37 -1.02
C MET A 25 6.76 0.81 -1.96
N ILE A 26 5.71 1.60 -2.03
CA ILE A 26 5.70 2.75 -2.92
C ILE A 26 6.70 3.80 -2.44
N ARG A 27 6.76 3.99 -1.14
CA ARG A 27 7.73 4.91 -0.56
C ARG A 27 9.16 4.50 -0.94
N GLN A 28 9.45 3.22 -0.79
CA GLN A 28 10.79 2.71 -1.09
C GLN A 28 11.11 2.80 -2.57
N LEU A 29 10.11 2.57 -3.41
CA LEU A 29 10.32 2.71 -4.83
C LEU A 29 10.67 4.14 -5.23
N GLN A 30 10.23 5.10 -4.45
CA GLN A 30 10.53 6.49 -4.72
C GLN A 30 11.74 6.98 -3.93
N ASN A 31 12.42 6.06 -3.26
CA ASN A 31 13.62 6.37 -2.49
C ASN A 31 13.39 7.40 -1.40
N LEU A 32 12.24 7.30 -0.76
CA LEU A 32 11.91 8.19 0.35
C LEU A 32 12.09 7.47 1.66
N SER A 33 12.61 8.17 2.66
CA SER A 33 12.64 7.64 4.00
C SER A 33 11.27 7.86 4.65
N GLN A 34 11.03 7.21 5.77
CA GLN A 34 9.79 7.46 6.51
C GLN A 34 9.70 8.92 6.93
N SER A 35 10.82 9.48 7.30
CA SER A 35 10.87 10.88 7.73
C SER A 35 10.53 11.81 6.57
N GLU A 36 11.04 11.50 5.39
CA GLU A 36 10.77 12.32 4.22
C GLU A 36 9.31 12.23 3.82
N LEU A 37 8.74 11.04 3.86
CA LEU A 37 7.33 10.90 3.55
C LEU A 37 6.48 11.63 4.59
N ALA A 38 6.87 11.54 5.85
CA ALA A 38 6.15 12.23 6.90
C ALA A 38 6.13 13.72 6.65
N ASP A 39 7.27 14.28 6.25
CA ASP A 39 7.33 15.70 5.94
C ASP A 39 6.43 16.07 4.78
N LEU A 40 6.44 15.26 3.73
CA LEU A 40 5.60 15.52 2.56
C LEU A 40 4.12 15.42 2.89
N ALA A 41 3.78 14.53 3.78
CA ALA A 41 2.39 14.29 4.12
C ALA A 41 1.90 15.15 5.29
N GLY A 42 2.80 15.86 5.94
CA GLY A 42 2.42 16.65 7.10
C GLY A 42 2.03 15.78 8.27
N MET A 43 2.67 14.64 8.40
CA MET A 43 2.39 13.69 9.48
C MET A 43 3.67 13.43 10.25
N SER A 44 3.55 12.83 11.42
CA SER A 44 4.74 12.46 12.17
C SER A 44 5.31 11.16 11.62
N GLN A 45 6.60 10.97 11.80
CA GLN A 45 7.22 9.73 11.38
C GLN A 45 6.63 8.54 12.13
N SER A 46 6.27 8.74 13.40
CA SER A 46 5.62 7.68 14.16
C SER A 46 4.32 7.23 13.53
N ASN A 47 3.57 8.18 13.00
CA ASN A 47 2.32 7.83 12.32
C ASN A 47 2.60 7.06 11.05
N ILE A 48 3.61 7.47 10.28
CA ILE A 48 3.97 6.73 9.07
C ILE A 48 4.40 5.30 9.45
N SER A 49 5.21 5.17 10.47
CA SER A 49 5.66 3.87 10.90
C SER A 49 4.50 2.98 11.33
N ALA A 50 3.57 3.54 12.11
CA ALA A 50 2.41 2.79 12.56
C ALA A 50 1.54 2.34 11.39
N LEU A 51 1.37 3.19 10.39
CA LEU A 51 0.59 2.82 9.22
C LEU A 51 1.30 1.74 8.41
N GLU A 52 2.59 1.84 8.27
CA GLU A 52 3.34 0.85 7.49
C GLU A 52 3.38 -0.50 8.18
N ASN A 53 3.33 -0.52 9.50
CA ASN A 53 3.33 -1.77 10.24
C ASN A 53 1.93 -2.31 10.50
N ASP A 54 0.92 -1.63 9.98
CA ASP A 54 -0.48 -2.00 10.19
C ASP A 54 -0.90 -1.97 11.65
N SER A 55 -0.14 -1.26 12.49
CA SER A 55 -0.59 -1.05 13.85
C SER A 55 -1.58 0.09 13.92
N ALA A 56 -1.73 0.85 12.85
CA ALA A 56 -2.79 1.83 12.70
C ALA A 56 -3.49 1.55 11.39
N CYS A 57 -4.80 1.74 11.37
CA CYS A 57 -5.57 1.54 10.15
C CYS A 57 -5.48 2.75 9.27
N LEU A 58 -5.38 2.53 7.98
CA LEU A 58 -5.35 3.61 7.03
C LEU A 58 -6.78 4.01 6.71
N GLY A 59 -7.18 5.17 7.21
CA GLY A 59 -8.49 5.69 6.90
C GLY A 59 -8.47 6.49 5.61
N ARG A 60 -9.66 6.91 5.20
CA ARG A 60 -9.79 7.61 3.93
C ARG A 60 -9.00 8.92 3.88
N GLU A 61 -9.04 9.68 4.94
CA GLU A 61 -8.36 10.96 4.95
C GLU A 61 -6.86 10.81 4.82
N ARG A 62 -6.28 9.89 5.58
CA ARG A 62 -4.85 9.68 5.50
C ARG A 62 -4.45 9.08 4.16
N ALA A 63 -5.31 8.24 3.61
CA ALA A 63 -5.04 7.68 2.30
C ALA A 63 -4.97 8.77 1.24
N LEU A 64 -5.85 9.74 1.32
CA LEU A 64 -5.81 10.85 0.36
C LEU A 64 -4.55 11.67 0.51
N ILE A 65 -4.15 11.94 1.72
CA ILE A 65 -2.95 12.72 1.98
C ILE A 65 -1.70 11.97 1.49
N LEU A 66 -1.61 10.69 1.82
CA LEU A 66 -0.45 9.91 1.42
C LEU A 66 -0.40 9.67 -0.07
N ALA A 67 -1.57 9.46 -0.68
CA ALA A 67 -1.62 9.26 -2.12
C ALA A 67 -1.12 10.50 -2.84
N LYS A 68 -1.49 11.67 -2.35
CA LYS A 68 -1.03 12.90 -2.93
C LYS A 68 0.47 13.05 -2.76
N ALA A 69 0.98 12.74 -1.57
CA ALA A 69 2.40 12.83 -1.30
C ALA A 69 3.20 11.86 -2.15
N LEU A 70 2.65 10.69 -2.42
CA LEU A 70 3.34 9.66 -3.19
C LEU A 70 2.98 9.70 -4.68
N HIS A 71 2.08 10.60 -5.07
CA HIS A 71 1.66 10.74 -6.47
C HIS A 71 1.03 9.47 -7.03
N VAL A 72 0.18 8.85 -6.25
CA VAL A 72 -0.57 7.67 -6.70
C VAL A 72 -2.04 7.90 -6.41
N HIS A 73 -2.87 7.07 -7.01
CA HIS A 73 -4.29 7.12 -6.73
C HIS A 73 -4.55 6.53 -5.35
N PRO A 74 -5.46 7.11 -4.56
CA PRO A 74 -5.72 6.58 -3.22
C PRO A 74 -6.13 5.12 -3.19
N ALA A 75 -6.78 4.63 -4.24
CA ALA A 75 -7.20 3.24 -4.29
C ALA A 75 -6.01 2.29 -4.23
N VAL A 76 -4.86 2.71 -4.69
CA VAL A 76 -3.66 1.89 -4.65
C VAL A 76 -3.28 1.59 -3.20
N LEU A 77 -3.51 2.55 -2.31
CA LEU A 77 -3.19 2.38 -0.92
C LEU A 77 -4.31 1.69 -0.14
N LEU A 78 -5.55 2.03 -0.46
CA LEU A 78 -6.69 1.48 0.28
C LEU A 78 -7.02 0.06 -0.13
N PHE A 79 -6.83 -0.25 -1.40
CA PHE A 79 -7.20 -1.55 -1.93
C PHE A 79 -6.04 -2.15 -2.71
N PRO A 80 -4.92 -2.42 -2.05
CA PRO A 80 -3.73 -2.87 -2.76
C PRO A 80 -3.89 -4.23 -3.42
N ASP A 81 -4.86 -5.02 -2.95
CA ASP A 81 -5.10 -6.31 -3.56
C ASP A 81 -6.09 -6.28 -4.71
N PHE A 82 -6.67 -5.12 -4.96
CA PHE A 82 -7.66 -5.02 -6.01
C PHE A 82 -6.94 -5.08 -7.35
N GLU A 83 -7.37 -6.01 -8.19
CA GLU A 83 -6.69 -6.19 -9.47
C GLU A 83 -7.38 -5.37 -10.52
N LEU A 84 -6.89 -4.18 -10.72
CA LEU A 84 -7.49 -3.30 -11.69
C LEU A 84 -7.42 -3.86 -13.09
N ALA A 85 -6.43 -4.63 -13.37
CA ALA A 85 -6.29 -5.21 -14.69
C ALA A 85 -7.46 -6.10 -15.05
N ARG A 86 -8.12 -6.66 -14.06
CA ARG A 86 -9.23 -7.52 -14.35
C ARG A 86 -10.48 -6.76 -14.66
N VAL A 87 -10.48 -5.53 -14.35
CA VAL A 87 -11.65 -4.70 -14.58
C VAL A 87 -11.69 -4.21 -16.01
N VAL A 88 -10.57 -4.19 -16.64
CA VAL A 88 -10.44 -3.65 -17.98
C VAL A 88 -11.01 -4.57 -19.06
#